data_c30f77d866d1f03eacba300a9d0b4789
#
_entry.id   c30f77d866d1f03eacba300a9d0b4789
#
_cell.length_a   1.000
_cell.length_b   1.000
_cell.length_c   1.000
_cell.angle_alpha   90.00
_cell.angle_beta   90.00
_cell.angle_gamma   90.00
#
_symmetry.space_group_name_H-M   'P 1'
#
loop_
_entity.id
_entity.type
_entity.pdbx_description
1 polymer ?
#
loop_
_entity_poly.entity_id
_entity_poly.type
_entity_poly.pdbx_seq_one_letter_code
_entity_poly.pdbx_strand_id
1 'polypeptide(L)'
;MAYINKKFRLPQFTLGVEEEFQVIDPKTRELRSHMHQIVEGGKVILKEQVKAEMHQSVVEVGTNICKDVSEARKEVTYLRQMVAKLAHKQGLVIAAAGTHPFSRWQDQLITDHPRYEEIIREMQDAARSNLIFGLHVHIGIDDREIGIRLMN
;
A
#
# COMPACT_ATOMS: atom_id res chain seq x y z
N MET A 1 -23.66 34.82 -30.94
CA MET A 1 -22.52 33.90 -30.67
C MET A 1 -21.77 34.38 -29.44
N ALA A 2 -22.04 33.81 -28.29
CA ALA A 2 -21.34 34.16 -27.05
C ALA A 2 -20.20 33.13 -26.87
N TYR A 3 -18.98 33.52 -27.21
CA TYR A 3 -17.78 32.80 -26.81
C TYR A 3 -17.65 32.90 -25.29
N ILE A 4 -18.01 31.86 -24.60
CA ILE A 4 -17.78 31.73 -23.16
C ILE A 4 -16.26 31.67 -22.98
N ASN A 5 -15.72 32.75 -22.46
CA ASN A 5 -14.34 32.85 -22.00
C ASN A 5 -14.20 31.98 -20.74
N LYS A 6 -14.15 30.65 -20.88
CA LYS A 6 -13.75 29.75 -19.80
C LYS A 6 -12.29 30.12 -19.52
N LYS A 7 -12.05 30.88 -18.46
CA LYS A 7 -10.70 31.07 -17.93
C LYS A 7 -10.07 29.68 -17.83
N PHE A 8 -9.05 29.44 -18.63
CA PHE A 8 -8.30 28.19 -18.61
C PHE A 8 -7.63 28.08 -17.23
N ARG A 9 -8.24 27.33 -16.33
CA ARG A 9 -7.66 27.04 -15.02
C ARG A 9 -6.80 25.80 -15.20
N LEU A 10 -5.50 25.90 -14.92
CA LEU A 10 -4.64 24.74 -14.88
C LEU A 10 -5.19 23.77 -13.84
N PRO A 11 -5.33 22.49 -14.17
CA PRO A 11 -5.77 21.48 -13.22
C PRO A 11 -4.80 21.43 -12.04
N GLN A 12 -5.35 21.32 -10.82
CA GLN A 12 -4.55 21.06 -9.65
C GLN A 12 -4.49 19.54 -9.47
N PHE A 13 -3.30 19.01 -9.56
CA PHE A 13 -3.06 17.59 -9.26
C PHE A 13 -2.73 17.43 -7.78
N THR A 14 -3.24 16.37 -7.19
CA THR A 14 -2.85 15.90 -5.86
C THR A 14 -2.15 14.55 -5.98
N LEU A 15 -1.45 14.15 -4.93
CA LEU A 15 -0.70 12.92 -4.87
C LEU A 15 -1.17 12.04 -3.72
N GLY A 16 -1.19 10.74 -3.94
CA GLY A 16 -1.27 9.73 -2.90
C GLY A 16 -0.21 8.67 -3.16
N VAL A 17 0.36 8.09 -2.12
CA VAL A 17 1.34 7.02 -2.24
C VAL A 17 0.91 5.88 -1.32
N GLU A 18 0.87 4.67 -1.87
CA GLU A 18 0.71 3.43 -1.12
C GLU A 18 1.99 2.60 -1.24
N GLU A 19 2.42 2.04 -0.12
CA GLU A 19 3.56 1.12 -0.08
C GLU A 19 3.19 -0.15 0.66
N GLU A 20 3.56 -1.27 0.08
CA GLU A 20 3.43 -2.59 0.67
C GLU A 20 4.82 -3.07 1.13
N PHE A 21 4.91 -3.41 2.41
CA PHE A 21 6.15 -3.89 3.01
C PHE A 21 6.07 -5.38 3.30
N GLN A 22 7.17 -6.06 3.02
CA GLN A 22 7.44 -7.41 3.51
C GLN A 22 7.67 -7.37 5.02
N VAL A 23 7.02 -8.27 5.76
CA VAL A 23 7.30 -8.51 7.18
C VAL A 23 8.27 -9.67 7.27
N ILE A 24 9.46 -9.45 7.83
CA ILE A 24 10.60 -10.36 7.72
C ILE A 24 11.17 -10.70 9.10
N ASP A 25 11.51 -11.96 9.30
CA ASP A 25 12.33 -12.41 10.43
C ASP A 25 13.78 -11.96 10.23
N PRO A 26 14.36 -11.19 11.17
CA PRO A 26 15.73 -10.66 11.00
C PRO A 26 16.83 -11.74 11.03
N LYS A 27 16.54 -12.95 11.53
CA LYS A 27 17.51 -14.05 11.62
C LYS A 27 17.46 -14.95 10.38
N THR A 28 16.27 -15.48 10.06
CA THR A 28 16.09 -16.39 8.92
C THR A 28 15.97 -15.65 7.60
N ARG A 29 15.61 -14.37 7.63
CA ARG A 29 15.31 -13.53 6.46
C ARG A 29 14.05 -13.95 5.70
N GLU A 30 13.27 -14.88 6.22
CA GLU A 30 12.01 -15.34 5.64
C GLU A 30 10.86 -14.39 5.96
N LEU A 31 9.83 -14.44 5.13
CA LEU A 31 8.57 -13.76 5.39
C LEU A 31 7.90 -14.31 6.65
N ARG A 32 7.24 -13.44 7.40
CA ARG A 32 6.48 -13.80 8.61
C ARG A 32 5.05 -13.29 8.55
N SER A 33 4.11 -14.18 8.79
CA SER A 33 2.67 -13.89 8.84
C SER A 33 2.30 -13.21 10.18
N HIS A 34 2.77 -11.99 10.42
CA HIS A 34 2.58 -11.21 11.65
C HIS A 34 1.99 -9.82 11.42
N MET A 35 1.42 -9.58 10.24
CA MET A 35 0.84 -8.29 9.88
C MET A 35 -0.23 -7.82 10.88
N HIS A 36 -1.04 -8.72 11.42
CA HIS A 36 -2.11 -8.38 12.37
C HIS A 36 -1.61 -7.59 13.56
N GLN A 37 -0.52 -8.01 14.20
CA GLN A 37 0.04 -7.33 15.37
C GLN A 37 0.59 -5.95 15.02
N ILE A 38 1.13 -5.79 13.82
CA ILE A 38 1.65 -4.51 13.32
C ILE A 38 0.47 -3.57 13.03
N VAL A 39 -0.56 -4.04 12.35
CA VAL A 39 -1.74 -3.25 11.99
C VAL A 39 -2.51 -2.83 13.24
N GLU A 40 -2.80 -3.74 14.16
CA GLU A 40 -3.51 -3.42 15.41
C GLU A 40 -2.72 -2.41 16.24
N GLY A 41 -1.40 -2.58 16.38
CA GLY A 41 -0.54 -1.59 17.03
C GLY A 41 -0.46 -0.25 16.30
N GLY A 42 -0.66 -0.26 14.99
CA GLY A 42 -0.64 0.91 14.12
C GLY A 42 -1.94 1.69 14.10
N LYS A 43 -3.09 1.03 14.18
CA LYS A 43 -4.42 1.66 14.10
C LYS A 43 -4.61 2.80 15.11
N VAL A 44 -4.03 2.69 16.30
CA VAL A 44 -4.12 3.73 17.33
C VAL A 44 -3.45 5.03 16.90
N ILE A 45 -2.37 4.96 16.12
CA ILE A 45 -1.53 6.10 15.74
C ILE A 45 -1.78 6.51 14.30
N LEU A 46 -1.84 5.54 13.40
CA LEU A 46 -1.91 5.72 11.94
C LEU A 46 -3.33 5.63 11.39
N LYS A 47 -4.29 5.15 12.20
CA LYS A 47 -5.71 5.00 11.81
C LYS A 47 -5.84 4.22 10.51
N GLU A 48 -6.48 4.83 9.52
CA GLU A 48 -6.72 4.25 8.19
C GLU A 48 -5.49 4.23 7.27
N GLN A 49 -4.37 4.82 7.71
CA GLN A 49 -3.14 4.86 6.92
C GLN A 49 -2.34 3.55 6.96
N VAL A 50 -2.68 2.61 7.86
CA VAL A 50 -2.11 1.27 7.92
C VAL A 50 -3.20 0.24 7.72
N LYS A 51 -3.00 -0.70 6.80
CA LYS A 51 -3.99 -1.67 6.41
C LYS A 51 -3.39 -3.08 6.36
N ALA A 52 -4.29 -4.04 6.54
CA ALA A 52 -4.03 -5.44 6.30
C ALA A 52 -4.17 -5.75 4.79
N GLU A 53 -3.32 -6.61 4.29
CA GLU A 53 -3.41 -7.15 2.94
C GLU A 53 -3.79 -8.64 2.94
N MET A 54 -3.97 -9.21 1.72
CA MET A 54 -4.40 -10.60 1.56
C MET A 54 -3.43 -11.57 2.21
N HIS A 55 -2.13 -11.40 2.02
CA HIS A 55 -1.12 -12.21 2.71
C HIS A 55 -0.75 -11.58 4.05
N GLN A 56 -0.75 -12.37 5.11
CA GLN A 56 -0.40 -11.89 6.46
C GLN A 56 1.07 -11.50 6.63
N SER A 57 1.88 -11.70 5.62
CA SER A 57 3.28 -11.25 5.55
C SER A 57 3.46 -9.89 4.86
N VAL A 58 2.35 -9.24 4.50
CA VAL A 58 2.31 -7.91 3.86
C VAL A 58 1.66 -6.90 4.79
N VAL A 59 2.25 -5.73 4.93
CA VAL A 59 1.62 -4.57 5.56
C VAL A 59 1.59 -3.41 4.59
N GLU A 60 0.40 -2.88 4.34
CA GLU A 60 0.20 -1.72 3.47
C GLU A 60 0.13 -0.43 4.29
N VAL A 61 0.72 0.64 3.77
CA VAL A 61 0.53 1.99 4.26
C VAL A 61 0.13 2.93 3.13
N GLY A 62 -0.77 3.87 3.43
CA GLY A 62 -1.22 4.89 2.49
C GLY A 62 -1.08 6.30 3.06
N THR A 63 -0.57 7.23 2.27
CA THR A 63 -0.51 8.64 2.66
C THR A 63 -1.91 9.26 2.66
N ASN A 64 -2.06 10.38 3.35
CA ASN A 64 -3.15 11.30 3.06
C ASN A 64 -3.01 11.87 1.64
N ILE A 65 -4.03 12.62 1.20
CA ILE A 65 -3.94 13.35 -0.05
C ILE A 65 -2.90 14.46 0.13
N CYS A 66 -1.84 14.40 -0.66
CA CYS A 66 -0.72 15.35 -0.65
C CYS A 66 -0.86 16.35 -1.80
N LYS A 67 -0.57 17.60 -1.53
CA LYS A 67 -0.64 18.66 -2.56
C LYS A 67 0.58 18.69 -3.48
N ASP A 68 1.71 18.14 -3.02
CA ASP A 68 2.97 18.14 -3.77
C ASP A 68 3.91 17.02 -3.29
N VAL A 69 5.01 16.83 -4.02
CA VAL A 69 6.04 15.81 -3.73
C VAL A 69 6.72 16.02 -2.38
N SER A 70 6.83 17.27 -1.91
CA SER A 70 7.45 17.57 -0.61
C SER A 70 6.57 17.05 0.54
N GLU A 71 5.26 17.21 0.41
CA GLU A 71 4.29 16.70 1.39
C GLU A 71 4.24 15.18 1.34
N ALA A 72 4.15 14.58 0.14
CA ALA A 72 4.20 13.13 -0.03
C ALA A 72 5.47 12.52 0.58
N ARG A 73 6.64 13.14 0.39
CA ARG A 73 7.90 12.69 0.99
C ARG A 73 7.84 12.68 2.52
N LYS A 74 7.27 13.70 3.13
CA LYS A 74 7.13 13.78 4.60
C LYS A 74 6.22 12.68 5.13
N GLU A 75 5.07 12.49 4.49
CA GLU A 75 4.09 11.45 4.84
C GLU A 75 4.71 10.04 4.73
N VAL A 76 5.29 9.71 3.57
CA VAL A 76 5.94 8.41 3.34
C VAL A 76 7.08 8.17 4.34
N THR A 77 7.92 9.18 4.61
CA THR A 77 8.99 9.05 5.59
C THR A 77 8.45 8.73 6.97
N TYR A 78 7.40 9.43 7.39
CA TYR A 78 6.74 9.20 8.66
C TYR A 78 6.14 7.79 8.76
N LEU A 79 5.38 7.38 7.74
CA LEU A 79 4.73 6.06 7.70
C LEU A 79 5.75 4.92 7.75
N ARG A 80 6.83 4.99 6.95
CA ARG A 80 7.94 4.03 6.98
C ARG A 80 8.56 3.88 8.36
N GLN A 81 8.85 5.01 9.01
CA GLN A 81 9.42 5.02 10.36
C GLN A 81 8.48 4.38 11.38
N MET A 82 7.19 4.67 11.27
CA MET A 82 6.19 4.15 12.21
C MET A 82 6.00 2.64 12.05
N VAL A 83 5.84 2.15 10.82
CA VAL A 83 5.69 0.71 10.57
C VAL A 83 6.95 -0.06 10.95
N ALA A 84 8.14 0.50 10.64
CA ALA A 84 9.41 -0.11 11.07
C ALA A 84 9.51 -0.23 12.60
N LYS A 85 9.11 0.80 13.35
CA LYS A 85 9.06 0.75 14.82
C LYS A 85 8.07 -0.28 15.34
N LEU A 86 6.90 -0.40 14.71
CA LEU A 86 5.89 -1.40 15.09
C LEU A 86 6.38 -2.83 14.83
N ALA A 87 6.98 -3.09 13.67
CA ALA A 87 7.59 -4.37 13.34
C ALA A 87 8.72 -4.71 14.34
N HIS A 88 9.58 -3.74 14.63
CA HIS A 88 10.69 -3.94 15.59
C HIS A 88 10.21 -4.32 16.99
N LYS A 89 9.10 -3.76 17.48
CA LYS A 89 8.49 -4.15 18.76
C LYS A 89 8.06 -5.63 18.79
N GLN A 90 7.80 -6.22 17.64
CA GLN A 90 7.46 -7.64 17.46
C GLN A 90 8.70 -8.51 17.16
N GLY A 91 9.91 -7.94 17.23
CA GLY A 91 11.15 -8.65 16.90
C GLY A 91 11.31 -8.90 15.39
N LEU A 92 10.61 -8.15 14.55
CA LEU A 92 10.58 -8.26 13.09
C LEU A 92 11.16 -7.01 12.41
N VAL A 93 11.46 -7.12 11.14
CA VAL A 93 11.85 -5.99 10.30
C VAL A 93 10.95 -5.90 9.08
N ILE A 94 10.94 -4.76 8.41
CA ILE A 94 10.25 -4.58 7.13
C ILE A 94 11.25 -4.39 6.01
N ALA A 95 10.86 -4.79 4.80
CA ALA A 95 11.61 -4.49 3.58
C ALA A 95 10.67 -4.05 2.46
N ALA A 96 11.15 -3.14 1.61
CA ALA A 96 10.49 -2.71 0.39
C ALA A 96 11.19 -3.37 -0.81
N ALA A 97 10.53 -4.35 -1.43
CA ALA A 97 10.99 -5.03 -2.63
C ALA A 97 9.80 -5.69 -3.31
N GLY A 98 9.75 -5.70 -4.64
CA GLY A 98 8.59 -6.15 -5.40
C GLY A 98 8.20 -7.62 -5.19
N THR A 99 9.15 -8.47 -4.80
CA THR A 99 8.92 -9.88 -4.44
C THR A 99 9.96 -10.35 -3.44
N HIS A 100 9.70 -11.50 -2.80
CA HIS A 100 10.66 -12.12 -1.89
C HIS A 100 11.50 -13.19 -2.62
N PRO A 101 12.84 -13.20 -2.46
CA PRO A 101 13.72 -14.03 -3.30
C PRO A 101 13.63 -15.55 -3.04
N PHE A 102 13.16 -15.98 -1.87
CA PHE A 102 13.13 -17.42 -1.52
C PHE A 102 11.95 -17.86 -0.65
N SER A 103 11.18 -16.98 -0.03
CA SER A 103 9.95 -17.38 0.69
C SER A 103 8.86 -17.75 -0.31
N ARG A 104 8.29 -18.93 -0.13
CA ARG A 104 7.27 -19.47 -1.03
C ARG A 104 5.89 -18.94 -0.66
N TRP A 105 5.05 -18.70 -1.65
CA TRP A 105 3.67 -18.28 -1.43
C TRP A 105 2.82 -19.34 -0.73
N GLN A 106 3.14 -20.64 -0.95
CA GLN A 106 2.45 -21.76 -0.31
C GLN A 106 2.58 -21.76 1.23
N ASP A 107 3.64 -21.15 1.73
CA ASP A 107 3.94 -21.08 3.16
C ASP A 107 3.35 -19.83 3.83
N GLN A 108 2.68 -18.96 3.05
CA GLN A 108 2.10 -17.71 3.56
C GLN A 108 0.64 -17.92 3.99
N LEU A 109 0.28 -17.34 5.13
CA LEU A 109 -1.09 -17.34 5.60
C LEU A 109 -1.89 -16.23 4.91
N ILE A 110 -3.13 -16.56 4.59
CA ILE A 110 -4.10 -15.60 4.04
C ILE A 110 -4.85 -14.94 5.19
N THR A 111 -5.13 -13.67 5.05
CA THR A 111 -5.94 -12.88 5.99
C THR A 111 -7.39 -13.35 5.93
N ASP A 112 -7.95 -13.69 7.09
CA ASP A 112 -9.35 -14.08 7.24
C ASP A 112 -10.25 -12.85 7.00
N HIS A 113 -10.76 -12.73 5.77
CA HIS A 113 -11.64 -11.64 5.36
C HIS A 113 -12.50 -12.08 4.17
N PRO A 114 -13.81 -11.81 4.18
CA PRO A 114 -14.75 -12.27 3.14
C PRO A 114 -14.33 -11.93 1.70
N ARG A 115 -13.77 -10.73 1.48
CA ARG A 115 -13.25 -10.31 0.18
C ARG A 115 -12.13 -11.21 -0.33
N TYR A 116 -11.22 -11.63 0.55
CA TYR A 116 -10.08 -12.48 0.16
C TYR A 116 -10.51 -13.92 -0.07
N GLU A 117 -11.47 -14.41 0.71
CA GLU A 117 -12.09 -15.73 0.48
C GLU A 117 -12.77 -15.79 -0.90
N GLU A 118 -13.49 -14.74 -1.28
CA GLU A 118 -14.12 -14.64 -2.60
C GLU A 118 -13.08 -14.65 -3.73
N ILE A 119 -12.04 -13.84 -3.64
CA ILE A 119 -10.95 -13.79 -4.63
C ILE A 119 -10.27 -15.16 -4.75
N ILE A 120 -9.99 -15.83 -3.63
CA ILE A 120 -9.37 -17.16 -3.63
C ILE A 120 -10.32 -18.19 -4.23
N ARG A 121 -11.60 -18.13 -3.94
CA ARG A 121 -12.59 -19.05 -4.52
C ARG A 121 -12.66 -18.94 -6.05
N GLU A 122 -12.56 -17.73 -6.58
CA GLU A 122 -12.62 -17.46 -8.02
C GLU A 122 -11.29 -17.75 -8.73
N MET A 123 -10.17 -17.29 -8.17
CA MET A 123 -8.88 -17.31 -8.84
C MET A 123 -7.95 -18.42 -8.38
N GLN A 124 -8.29 -19.14 -7.30
CA GLN A 124 -7.56 -20.29 -6.76
C GLN A 124 -6.06 -19.97 -6.53
N ASP A 125 -5.16 -20.82 -7.09
CA ASP A 125 -3.72 -20.64 -6.94
C ASP A 125 -3.16 -19.38 -7.60
N ALA A 126 -3.85 -18.83 -8.60
CA ALA A 126 -3.46 -17.55 -9.20
C ALA A 126 -3.53 -16.41 -8.18
N ALA A 127 -4.58 -16.38 -7.33
CA ALA A 127 -4.67 -15.41 -6.24
C ALA A 127 -3.62 -15.68 -5.16
N ARG A 128 -3.49 -16.94 -4.72
CA ARG A 128 -2.55 -17.34 -3.65
C ARG A 128 -1.09 -17.06 -4.02
N SER A 129 -0.73 -17.29 -5.28
CA SER A 129 0.63 -17.09 -5.77
C SER A 129 0.99 -15.62 -6.03
N ASN A 130 0.02 -14.71 -5.93
CA ASN A 130 0.24 -13.28 -6.12
C ASN A 130 0.92 -12.64 -4.88
N LEU A 131 2.08 -13.17 -4.52
CA LEU A 131 2.91 -12.68 -3.41
C LEU A 131 3.85 -11.59 -3.92
N ILE A 132 3.27 -10.44 -4.20
CA ILE A 132 3.95 -9.23 -4.67
C ILE A 132 3.76 -8.10 -3.68
N PHE A 133 4.63 -7.10 -3.76
CA PHE A 133 4.67 -5.96 -2.86
C PHE A 133 4.82 -4.70 -3.70
N GLY A 134 3.77 -3.91 -3.75
CA GLY A 134 3.67 -2.75 -4.64
C GLY A 134 4.17 -1.45 -4.03
N LEU A 135 4.43 -0.52 -4.92
CA LEU A 135 4.49 0.91 -4.65
C LEU A 135 3.59 1.59 -5.67
N HIS A 136 2.50 2.18 -5.19
CA HIS A 136 1.53 2.86 -6.05
C HIS A 136 1.61 4.37 -5.85
N VAL A 137 1.61 5.10 -6.95
CA VAL A 137 1.48 6.55 -6.93
C VAL A 137 0.16 6.94 -7.60
N HIS A 138 -0.71 7.54 -6.83
CA HIS A 138 -2.00 8.03 -7.26
C HIS A 138 -1.90 9.50 -7.62
N ILE A 139 -2.48 9.88 -8.74
CA ILE A 139 -2.62 11.27 -9.15
C ILE A 139 -4.11 11.63 -9.08
N GLY A 140 -4.45 12.53 -8.18
CA GLY A 140 -5.81 13.08 -8.09
C GLY A 140 -6.04 14.10 -9.21
N ILE A 141 -7.11 13.86 -10.00
CA ILE A 141 -7.49 14.70 -11.15
C ILE A 141 -8.95 15.05 -10.96
N ASP A 142 -9.25 16.35 -10.88
CA ASP A 142 -10.60 16.85 -10.63
C ASP A 142 -11.47 16.95 -11.90
N ASP A 143 -10.85 16.91 -13.08
CA ASP A 143 -11.52 16.95 -14.39
C ASP A 143 -11.36 15.61 -15.14
N ARG A 144 -12.48 14.93 -15.36
CA ARG A 144 -12.51 13.62 -16.03
C ARG A 144 -12.00 13.66 -17.48
N GLU A 145 -12.26 14.75 -18.21
CA GLU A 145 -11.79 14.90 -19.58
C GLU A 145 -10.26 15.03 -19.65
N ILE A 146 -9.68 15.72 -18.66
CA ILE A 146 -8.22 15.79 -18.50
C ILE A 146 -7.69 14.41 -18.13
N GLY A 147 -8.33 13.69 -17.20
CA GLY A 147 -7.95 12.34 -16.80
C GLY A 147 -7.88 11.38 -17.99
N ILE A 148 -8.91 11.33 -18.82
CA ILE A 148 -8.96 10.49 -20.04
C ILE A 148 -7.84 10.85 -21.01
N ARG A 149 -7.56 12.13 -21.21
CA ARG A 149 -6.49 12.58 -22.13
C ARG A 149 -5.09 12.24 -21.62
N LEU A 150 -4.90 12.18 -20.30
CA LEU A 150 -3.61 11.80 -19.72
C LEU A 150 -3.36 10.28 -19.74
N MET A 151 -4.42 9.49 -19.81
CA MET A 151 -4.33 8.03 -19.90
C MET A 151 -4.00 7.53 -21.32
N ASN A 152 -4.28 8.33 -22.35
CA ASN A 152 -4.06 8.01 -23.77
C ASN A 152 -2.73 8.62 -24.27
#